data_a26cd61188cd6d0e7c41bb073fb93510
#
_entry.id   a26cd61188cd6d0e7c41bb073fb93510
#
_cell.length_a   1.000
_cell.length_b   1.000
_cell.length_c   1.000
_cell.angle_alpha   90.00
_cell.angle_beta   90.00
_cell.angle_gamma   90.00
#
_symmetry.space_group_name_H-M   'P 1'
#
loop_
_entity.id
_entity.type
_entity.pdbx_description
1 polymer ?
#
loop_
_entity_poly.entity_id
_entity_poly.type
_entity_poly.pdbx_seq_one_letter_code
_entity_poly.pdbx_strand_id
1 'polypeptide(L)'
;MSRPAALPLILPDWPAPPSVLACVTTKLGGVSAPPFGPFNPATHVGDDPQAVADNRALLRAHLPAEPLWLDQVHGVEVLDADRQRCGTGDASVAHRPNRVCAVMTADCLPVLFCNRQGSVVAAAHAGWRGLAAGVLARTVERMGCAPADLMAWLGPAIGPDAFEVGPEVRAAFVERLRGAARAFRPGTGDRLYADIYALARLELEVAGVQAVYGGGLCTVSQRELFHSYRRDGRCGRMASLIWIADRATPFAAEPSYQG
;
A
#
# COMPACT_ATOMS: atom_id res chain seq x y z
N MET A 1 -28.25 7.61 19.25
CA MET A 1 -26.81 7.40 19.00
C MET A 1 -26.59 7.63 17.52
N SER A 2 -25.92 8.73 17.13
CA SER A 2 -25.60 9.01 15.73
C SER A 2 -24.65 7.91 15.21
N ARG A 3 -24.95 7.37 14.02
CA ARG A 3 -24.04 6.45 13.30
C ARG A 3 -22.66 7.12 13.23
N PRO A 4 -21.56 6.40 13.58
CA PRO A 4 -20.24 6.98 13.36
C PRO A 4 -20.11 7.38 11.89
N ALA A 5 -19.52 8.55 11.63
CA ALA A 5 -19.31 9.02 10.27
C ALA A 5 -18.56 7.91 9.49
N ALA A 6 -19.09 7.54 8.33
CA ALA A 6 -18.50 6.51 7.51
C ALA A 6 -17.06 6.89 7.16
N LEU A 7 -16.09 6.02 7.42
CA LEU A 7 -14.70 6.20 7.03
C LEU A 7 -14.61 6.11 5.50
N PRO A 8 -14.19 7.17 4.78
CA PRO A 8 -14.09 7.13 3.33
C PRO A 8 -12.97 6.16 2.91
N LEU A 9 -13.33 5.08 2.23
CA LEU A 9 -12.40 4.04 1.76
C LEU A 9 -12.37 3.99 0.23
N ILE A 10 -11.19 3.76 -0.32
CA ILE A 10 -11.00 3.43 -1.73
C ILE A 10 -10.98 1.91 -1.83
N LEU A 11 -11.82 1.36 -2.71
CA LEU A 11 -11.83 -0.07 -3.00
C LEU A 11 -11.02 -0.32 -4.28
N PRO A 12 -10.09 -1.29 -4.28
CA PRO A 12 -9.35 -1.67 -5.50
C PRO A 12 -10.29 -2.10 -6.62
N ASP A 13 -10.13 -1.50 -7.81
CA ASP A 13 -10.80 -1.93 -9.03
C ASP A 13 -9.93 -2.98 -9.74
N TRP A 14 -10.20 -4.24 -9.46
CA TRP A 14 -9.52 -5.41 -10.00
C TRP A 14 -10.41 -6.66 -9.89
N PRO A 15 -10.22 -7.70 -10.74
CA PRO A 15 -11.06 -8.90 -10.74
C PRO A 15 -10.63 -9.91 -9.66
N ALA A 16 -10.44 -9.44 -8.42
CA ALA A 16 -10.14 -10.33 -7.30
C ALA A 16 -11.32 -11.28 -7.02
N PRO A 17 -11.05 -12.49 -6.50
CA PRO A 17 -12.11 -13.38 -6.05
C PRO A 17 -13.01 -12.72 -4.99
N PRO A 18 -14.32 -13.02 -4.95
CA PRO A 18 -15.24 -12.42 -3.97
C PRO A 18 -14.88 -12.66 -2.50
N SER A 19 -14.06 -13.68 -2.23
CA SER A 19 -13.52 -13.94 -0.89
C SER A 19 -12.36 -13.00 -0.50
N VAL A 20 -11.77 -12.27 -1.45
CA VAL A 20 -10.68 -11.34 -1.19
C VAL A 20 -11.24 -9.95 -1.06
N LEU A 21 -11.08 -9.36 0.13
CA LEU A 21 -11.50 -8.01 0.42
C LEU A 21 -10.26 -7.13 0.64
N ALA A 22 -10.33 -5.91 0.11
CA ALA A 22 -9.24 -4.95 0.21
C ALA A 22 -9.77 -3.53 0.24
N CYS A 23 -9.07 -2.64 0.93
CA CYS A 23 -9.37 -1.23 0.96
C CYS A 23 -8.14 -0.37 1.25
N VAL A 24 -8.22 0.90 0.88
CA VAL A 24 -7.25 1.92 1.24
C VAL A 24 -7.95 3.05 1.96
N THR A 25 -7.43 3.50 3.10
CA THR A 25 -7.94 4.67 3.79
C THR A 25 -7.53 5.94 3.05
N THR A 26 -8.36 6.97 3.15
CA THR A 26 -7.96 8.33 2.80
C THR A 26 -7.46 9.07 4.04
N LYS A 27 -7.08 10.34 3.93
CA LYS A 27 -6.79 11.19 5.08
C LYS A 27 -8.04 11.72 5.79
N LEU A 28 -9.24 11.36 5.32
CA LEU A 28 -10.54 11.88 5.79
C LEU A 28 -11.19 10.93 6.80
N GLY A 29 -12.17 11.45 7.56
CA GLY A 29 -13.06 10.64 8.39
C GLY A 29 -12.53 10.23 9.76
N GLY A 30 -11.42 10.81 10.22
CA GLY A 30 -10.84 10.54 11.54
C GLY A 30 -10.91 11.73 12.50
N VAL A 31 -10.05 11.68 13.53
CA VAL A 31 -10.04 12.62 14.67
C VAL A 31 -8.69 13.33 14.90
N SER A 32 -7.65 13.02 14.12
CA SER A 32 -6.34 13.67 14.25
C SER A 32 -6.36 15.14 13.85
N ALA A 33 -5.61 15.97 14.57
CA ALA A 33 -5.42 17.36 14.25
C ALA A 33 -4.36 17.60 13.16
N PRO A 34 -4.35 18.74 12.47
CA PRO A 34 -3.24 19.11 11.60
C PRO A 34 -1.89 19.05 12.32
N PRO A 35 -0.81 18.61 11.66
CA PRO A 35 -0.67 18.33 10.23
C PRO A 35 -1.01 16.89 9.83
N PHE A 36 -1.50 16.04 10.74
CA PHE A 36 -1.75 14.61 10.50
C PHE A 36 -3.07 14.33 9.79
N GLY A 37 -3.89 15.39 9.50
CA GLY A 37 -5.20 15.29 8.87
C GLY A 37 -6.22 14.60 9.77
N PRO A 38 -7.50 14.48 9.39
CA PRO A 38 -8.45 13.82 10.28
C PRO A 38 -8.11 12.34 10.52
N PHE A 39 -7.71 11.58 9.51
CA PHE A 39 -7.40 10.16 9.67
C PHE A 39 -5.90 9.87 9.55
N ASN A 40 -5.31 9.31 10.60
CA ASN A 40 -3.94 8.81 10.62
C ASN A 40 -3.84 7.57 11.55
N PRO A 41 -3.49 6.37 11.03
CA PRO A 41 -3.29 5.16 11.83
C PRO A 41 -1.84 4.97 12.29
N ALA A 42 -0.89 5.86 11.92
CA ALA A 42 0.54 5.67 12.17
C ALA A 42 0.96 6.22 13.53
N THR A 43 1.59 5.38 14.34
CA THR A 43 2.08 5.72 15.69
C THR A 43 3.44 6.44 15.69
N HIS A 44 4.21 6.36 14.59
CA HIS A 44 5.61 6.79 14.47
C HIS A 44 5.80 8.17 13.84
N VAL A 45 4.72 8.89 13.53
CA VAL A 45 4.80 10.20 12.84
C VAL A 45 4.75 11.39 13.80
N GLY A 46 4.49 11.14 15.08
CA GLY A 46 4.43 12.14 16.14
C GLY A 46 3.05 12.82 16.27
N ASP A 47 1.99 12.12 15.90
CA ASP A 47 0.60 12.47 16.20
C ASP A 47 0.25 12.17 17.66
N ASP A 48 -0.89 12.67 18.14
CA ASP A 48 -1.44 12.34 19.44
C ASP A 48 -1.75 10.83 19.51
N PRO A 49 -1.16 10.09 20.48
CA PRO A 49 -1.41 8.66 20.62
C PRO A 49 -2.88 8.28 20.80
N GLN A 50 -3.68 9.13 21.47
CA GLN A 50 -5.12 8.88 21.64
C GLN A 50 -5.86 9.04 20.30
N ALA A 51 -5.55 10.08 19.52
CA ALA A 51 -6.15 10.28 18.20
C ALA A 51 -5.80 9.12 17.24
N VAL A 52 -4.57 8.60 17.30
CA VAL A 52 -4.17 7.42 16.53
C VAL A 52 -4.94 6.18 16.96
N ALA A 53 -5.10 5.97 18.27
CA ALA A 53 -5.87 4.83 18.80
C ALA A 53 -7.34 4.91 18.37
N ASP A 54 -7.96 6.09 18.41
CA ASP A 54 -9.34 6.32 17.99
C ASP A 54 -9.50 6.08 16.47
N ASN A 55 -8.55 6.56 15.65
CA ASN A 55 -8.53 6.31 14.20
C ASN A 55 -8.40 4.81 13.88
N ARG A 56 -7.52 4.09 14.60
CA ARG A 56 -7.41 2.64 14.46
C ARG A 56 -8.69 1.92 14.87
N ALA A 57 -9.37 2.39 15.93
CA ALA A 57 -10.66 1.83 16.35
C ALA A 57 -11.77 2.07 15.30
N LEU A 58 -11.81 3.26 14.67
CA LEU A 58 -12.70 3.54 13.55
C LEU A 58 -12.45 2.58 12.37
N LEU A 59 -11.20 2.39 11.98
CA LEU A 59 -10.84 1.46 10.92
C LEU A 59 -11.17 0.02 11.30
N ARG A 60 -10.87 -0.38 12.55
CA ARG A 60 -11.11 -1.73 13.06
C ARG A 60 -12.58 -2.17 12.97
N ALA A 61 -13.52 -1.23 13.08
CA ALA A 61 -14.95 -1.52 12.92
C ALA A 61 -15.34 -2.03 11.52
N HIS A 62 -14.49 -1.80 10.51
CA HIS A 62 -14.67 -2.28 9.13
C HIS A 62 -13.88 -3.57 8.82
N LEU A 63 -13.11 -4.11 9.76
CA LEU A 63 -12.18 -5.23 9.52
C LEU A 63 -12.57 -6.47 10.34
N PRO A 64 -12.27 -7.68 9.85
CA PRO A 64 -12.57 -8.91 10.60
C PRO A 64 -11.67 -9.10 11.81
N ALA A 65 -10.45 -8.56 11.78
CA ALA A 65 -9.47 -8.68 12.85
C ALA A 65 -8.56 -7.45 12.91
N GLU A 66 -7.74 -7.33 13.95
CA GLU A 66 -6.67 -6.34 14.03
C GLU A 66 -5.66 -6.58 12.91
N PRO A 67 -5.30 -5.53 12.12
CA PRO A 67 -4.26 -5.65 11.10
C PRO A 67 -2.90 -6.01 11.69
N LEU A 68 -2.09 -6.74 10.93
CA LEU A 68 -0.67 -6.86 11.20
C LEU A 68 0.02 -5.52 10.85
N TRP A 69 0.22 -4.68 11.85
CA TRP A 69 0.96 -3.43 11.70
C TRP A 69 2.47 -3.71 11.67
N LEU A 70 3.15 -3.21 10.64
CA LEU A 70 4.57 -3.41 10.41
C LEU A 70 5.39 -2.19 10.86
N ASP A 71 6.56 -2.45 11.42
CA ASP A 71 7.63 -1.45 11.54
C ASP A 71 8.37 -1.42 10.20
N GLN A 72 7.90 -0.55 9.29
CA GLN A 72 8.40 -0.43 7.92
C GLN A 72 9.74 0.29 7.88
N VAL A 73 10.74 -0.33 7.29
CA VAL A 73 12.14 0.14 7.25
C VAL A 73 12.66 0.35 5.82
N HIS A 74 11.78 0.28 4.80
CA HIS A 74 12.13 0.31 3.38
C HIS A 74 13.03 -0.84 2.94
N GLY A 75 12.89 -2.00 3.60
CA GLY A 75 13.59 -3.25 3.33
C GLY A 75 12.78 -4.19 2.43
N VAL A 76 13.09 -5.49 2.55
CA VAL A 76 12.47 -6.57 1.74
C VAL A 76 11.91 -7.70 2.60
N GLU A 77 11.89 -7.55 3.92
CA GLU A 77 11.39 -8.60 4.81
C GLU A 77 9.86 -8.72 4.70
N VAL A 78 9.40 -9.98 4.59
CA VAL A 78 7.98 -10.32 4.44
C VAL A 78 7.54 -11.17 5.63
N LEU A 79 6.63 -10.64 6.45
CA LEU A 79 6.12 -11.28 7.65
C LEU A 79 4.96 -12.23 7.32
N ASP A 80 4.83 -13.28 8.13
CA ASP A 80 3.70 -14.23 8.08
C ASP A 80 2.58 -13.76 9.04
N ALA A 81 1.51 -13.17 8.48
CA ALA A 81 0.37 -12.67 9.25
C ALA A 81 -0.46 -13.78 9.92
N ASP A 82 -0.30 -15.03 9.51
CA ASP A 82 -0.95 -16.16 10.16
C ASP A 82 -0.33 -16.48 11.55
N ARG A 83 0.93 -16.10 11.73
CA ARG A 83 1.74 -16.44 12.92
C ARG A 83 2.11 -15.22 13.75
N GLN A 84 2.36 -14.08 13.12
CA GLN A 84 2.87 -12.87 13.76
C GLN A 84 1.75 -11.86 14.03
N ARG A 85 1.95 -10.99 15.02
CA ARG A 85 1.03 -9.89 15.37
C ARG A 85 1.66 -8.51 15.20
N CYS A 86 2.97 -8.44 15.15
CA CYS A 86 3.79 -7.26 14.88
C CYS A 86 5.16 -7.73 14.40
N GLY A 87 5.97 -6.81 13.90
CA GLY A 87 7.36 -7.06 13.52
C GLY A 87 7.91 -6.04 12.55
N THR A 88 9.23 -6.06 12.38
CA THR A 88 9.94 -5.23 11.42
C THR A 88 9.91 -5.88 10.04
N GLY A 89 9.37 -5.16 9.06
CA GLY A 89 9.28 -5.65 7.68
C GLY A 89 8.49 -4.67 6.80
N ASP A 90 8.55 -4.90 5.51
CA ASP A 90 7.92 -4.03 4.52
C ASP A 90 6.82 -4.74 3.71
N ALA A 91 6.54 -6.00 4.01
CA ALA A 91 5.43 -6.74 3.45
C ALA A 91 4.90 -7.78 4.44
N SER A 92 3.69 -8.26 4.19
CA SER A 92 3.10 -9.38 4.92
C SER A 92 2.26 -10.26 4.01
N VAL A 93 2.17 -11.55 4.33
CA VAL A 93 1.38 -12.56 3.62
C VAL A 93 0.45 -13.29 4.58
N ALA A 94 -0.75 -13.65 4.10
CA ALA A 94 -1.74 -14.43 4.85
C ALA A 94 -2.37 -15.50 3.97
N HIS A 95 -2.54 -16.71 4.53
CA HIS A 95 -3.20 -17.86 3.89
C HIS A 95 -4.51 -18.24 4.63
N ARG A 96 -4.73 -17.69 5.82
CA ARG A 96 -5.91 -17.97 6.63
C ARG A 96 -6.94 -16.86 6.53
N PRO A 97 -8.24 -17.20 6.54
CA PRO A 97 -9.30 -16.20 6.62
C PRO A 97 -9.13 -15.26 7.82
N ASN A 98 -9.62 -14.04 7.63
CA ASN A 98 -9.66 -12.99 8.66
C ASN A 98 -8.29 -12.56 9.20
N ARG A 99 -7.20 -12.85 8.48
CA ARG A 99 -5.88 -12.26 8.73
C ARG A 99 -5.70 -11.04 7.83
N VAL A 100 -5.51 -9.89 8.44
CA VAL A 100 -5.45 -8.62 7.72
C VAL A 100 -3.99 -8.22 7.53
N CYS A 101 -3.51 -8.27 6.28
CA CYS A 101 -2.23 -7.68 5.87
C CYS A 101 -2.41 -6.18 5.68
N ALA A 102 -1.50 -5.37 6.20
CA ALA A 102 -1.57 -3.92 6.12
C ALA A 102 -0.20 -3.28 5.91
N VAL A 103 -0.16 -2.23 5.08
CA VAL A 103 0.99 -1.33 4.96
C VAL A 103 0.53 0.12 5.05
N MET A 104 1.40 0.99 5.56
CA MET A 104 1.13 2.42 5.73
C MET A 104 2.02 3.24 4.79
N THR A 105 1.43 4.21 4.10
CA THR A 105 2.14 5.02 3.12
C THR A 105 1.74 6.51 3.18
N ALA A 106 2.67 7.37 2.76
CA ALA A 106 2.46 8.73 2.29
C ALA A 106 3.54 8.94 1.23
N ASP A 107 3.17 8.75 -0.04
CA ASP A 107 3.97 8.75 -1.27
C ASP A 107 4.58 7.41 -1.70
N CYS A 108 5.09 6.57 -0.79
CA CYS A 108 5.56 5.22 -1.17
C CYS A 108 4.40 4.39 -1.75
N LEU A 109 4.72 3.49 -2.68
CA LEU A 109 3.73 2.65 -3.35
C LEU A 109 3.28 1.48 -2.46
N PRO A 110 1.99 1.39 -2.10
CA PRO A 110 1.43 0.16 -1.55
C PRO A 110 1.03 -0.78 -2.69
N VAL A 111 1.38 -2.06 -2.58
CA VAL A 111 0.97 -3.09 -3.54
C VAL A 111 0.21 -4.18 -2.80
N LEU A 112 -1.02 -4.44 -3.23
CA LEU A 112 -1.86 -5.51 -2.71
C LEU A 112 -1.85 -6.69 -3.68
N PHE A 113 -1.78 -7.91 -3.15
CA PHE A 113 -1.72 -9.13 -3.94
C PHE A 113 -2.77 -10.13 -3.50
N CYS A 114 -3.30 -10.89 -4.46
CA CYS A 114 -4.01 -12.13 -4.20
C CYS A 114 -3.74 -13.14 -5.32
N ASN A 115 -4.02 -14.41 -5.06
CA ASN A 115 -4.07 -15.40 -6.12
C ASN A 115 -5.50 -15.55 -6.68
N ARG A 116 -5.63 -16.15 -7.87
CA ARG A 116 -6.91 -16.34 -8.55
C ARG A 116 -7.91 -17.21 -7.77
N GLN A 117 -7.42 -18.05 -6.85
CA GLN A 117 -8.25 -18.90 -5.98
C GLN A 117 -8.76 -18.17 -4.74
N GLY A 118 -8.20 -17.00 -4.40
CA GLY A 118 -8.51 -16.28 -3.17
C GLY A 118 -8.05 -16.99 -1.90
N SER A 119 -6.99 -17.79 -1.98
CA SER A 119 -6.45 -18.60 -0.88
C SER A 119 -5.18 -18.01 -0.26
N VAL A 120 -4.59 -17.00 -0.87
CA VAL A 120 -3.45 -16.24 -0.33
C VAL A 120 -3.55 -14.78 -0.72
N VAL A 121 -3.21 -13.91 0.22
CA VAL A 121 -3.16 -12.46 0.04
C VAL A 121 -1.87 -11.89 0.62
N ALA A 122 -1.44 -10.74 0.11
CA ALA A 122 -0.30 -10.03 0.67
C ALA A 122 -0.43 -8.51 0.50
N ALA A 123 0.24 -7.75 1.35
CA ALA A 123 0.42 -6.31 1.23
C ALA A 123 1.91 -5.97 1.31
N ALA A 124 2.41 -5.17 0.38
CA ALA A 124 3.81 -4.74 0.33
C ALA A 124 3.93 -3.22 0.29
N HIS A 125 4.86 -2.69 1.09
CA HIS A 125 5.30 -1.31 1.09
C HIS A 125 6.49 -1.17 0.13
N ALA A 126 6.23 -0.71 -1.07
CA ALA A 126 7.23 -0.51 -2.11
C ALA A 126 7.69 0.96 -2.18
N GLY A 127 8.32 1.46 -1.10
CA GLY A 127 9.14 2.66 -1.19
C GLY A 127 10.31 2.41 -2.13
N TRP A 128 10.87 3.44 -2.77
CA TRP A 128 11.86 3.24 -3.84
C TRP A 128 13.07 2.36 -3.43
N ARG A 129 13.51 2.42 -2.16
CA ARG A 129 14.60 1.58 -1.65
C ARG A 129 14.21 0.10 -1.61
N GLY A 130 13.08 -0.21 -0.99
CA GLY A 130 12.55 -1.58 -0.94
C GLY A 130 12.22 -2.12 -2.33
N LEU A 131 11.64 -1.29 -3.20
CA LEU A 131 11.35 -1.64 -4.58
C LEU A 131 12.65 -1.94 -5.35
N ALA A 132 13.66 -1.07 -5.27
CA ALA A 132 14.95 -1.32 -5.89
C ALA A 132 15.68 -2.55 -5.31
N ALA A 133 15.46 -2.88 -4.04
CA ALA A 133 16.01 -4.06 -3.40
C ALA A 133 15.21 -5.37 -3.66
N GLY A 134 14.00 -5.29 -4.27
CA GLY A 134 13.23 -6.46 -4.67
C GLY A 134 12.11 -6.87 -3.72
N VAL A 135 11.51 -5.95 -2.98
CA VAL A 135 10.42 -6.26 -2.03
C VAL A 135 9.23 -6.95 -2.69
N LEU A 136 8.88 -6.59 -3.94
CA LEU A 136 7.76 -7.22 -4.65
C LEU A 136 8.09 -8.65 -5.04
N ALA A 137 9.29 -8.92 -5.56
CA ALA A 137 9.75 -10.25 -5.89
C ALA A 137 9.78 -11.16 -4.65
N ARG A 138 10.27 -10.65 -3.51
CA ARG A 138 10.24 -11.37 -2.23
C ARG A 138 8.83 -11.64 -1.73
N THR A 139 7.90 -10.70 -1.93
CA THR A 139 6.49 -10.90 -1.58
C THR A 139 5.88 -12.02 -2.43
N VAL A 140 6.09 -11.99 -3.76
CA VAL A 140 5.64 -13.04 -4.69
C VAL A 140 6.17 -14.41 -4.28
N GLU A 141 7.47 -14.52 -3.97
CA GLU A 141 8.09 -15.76 -3.49
C GLU A 141 7.42 -16.26 -2.21
N ARG A 142 7.17 -15.39 -1.24
CA ARG A 142 6.57 -15.73 0.06
C ARG A 142 5.10 -16.12 -0.02
N MET A 143 4.39 -15.74 -1.08
CA MET A 143 3.01 -16.18 -1.32
C MET A 143 2.92 -17.67 -1.66
N GLY A 144 4.01 -18.31 -2.09
CA GLY A 144 4.11 -19.76 -2.22
C GLY A 144 3.22 -20.38 -3.30
N CYS A 145 2.85 -19.62 -4.33
CA CYS A 145 2.07 -20.10 -5.49
C CYS A 145 2.70 -19.63 -6.80
N ALA A 146 2.23 -20.17 -7.92
CA ALA A 146 2.77 -19.80 -9.23
C ALA A 146 2.53 -18.30 -9.50
N PRO A 147 3.55 -17.52 -9.89
CA PRO A 147 3.39 -16.09 -10.18
C PRO A 147 2.32 -15.76 -11.22
N ALA A 148 2.11 -16.64 -12.20
CA ALA A 148 1.06 -16.50 -13.22
C ALA A 148 -0.37 -16.55 -12.65
N ASP A 149 -0.56 -17.12 -11.45
CA ASP A 149 -1.84 -17.17 -10.75
C ASP A 149 -2.05 -15.92 -9.87
N LEU A 150 -1.05 -15.07 -9.72
CA LEU A 150 -1.13 -13.88 -8.90
C LEU A 150 -1.72 -12.70 -9.68
N MET A 151 -2.41 -11.87 -8.92
CA MET A 151 -2.85 -10.54 -9.32
C MET A 151 -2.26 -9.53 -8.34
N ALA A 152 -1.87 -8.37 -8.84
CA ALA A 152 -1.38 -7.25 -8.05
C ALA A 152 -2.20 -5.99 -8.33
N TRP A 153 -2.48 -5.20 -7.29
CA TRP A 153 -3.09 -3.88 -7.41
C TRP A 153 -2.16 -2.82 -6.82
N LEU A 154 -1.86 -1.80 -7.63
CA LEU A 154 -0.99 -0.68 -7.29
C LEU A 154 -1.84 0.43 -6.69
N GLY A 155 -1.69 0.69 -5.40
CA GLY A 155 -2.46 1.69 -4.68
C GLY A 155 -1.93 3.11 -4.85
N PRO A 156 -2.49 4.10 -4.11
CA PRO A 156 -2.09 5.50 -4.19
C PRO A 156 -0.62 5.71 -3.81
N ALA A 157 0.13 6.34 -4.71
CA ALA A 157 1.55 6.67 -4.52
C ALA A 157 1.88 8.04 -5.12
N ILE A 158 3.11 8.50 -4.96
CA ILE A 158 3.60 9.69 -5.65
C ILE A 158 3.62 9.45 -7.16
N GLY A 159 2.94 10.29 -7.91
CA GLY A 159 2.86 10.19 -9.37
C GLY A 159 4.14 10.63 -10.08
N PRO A 160 4.30 10.24 -11.37
CA PRO A 160 5.52 10.47 -12.14
C PRO A 160 5.85 11.96 -12.38
N ASP A 161 4.88 12.85 -12.27
CA ASP A 161 5.09 14.29 -12.43
C ASP A 161 5.50 14.99 -11.13
N ALA A 162 5.45 14.28 -10.01
CA ALA A 162 5.79 14.80 -8.69
C ALA A 162 7.00 14.09 -8.05
N PHE A 163 7.39 12.92 -8.58
CA PHE A 163 8.46 12.12 -7.99
C PHE A 163 9.84 12.50 -8.54
N GLU A 164 10.30 13.69 -8.14
CA GLU A 164 11.67 14.12 -8.44
C GLU A 164 12.67 13.36 -7.56
N VAL A 165 13.73 12.83 -8.19
CA VAL A 165 14.77 12.00 -7.58
C VAL A 165 16.16 12.38 -8.06
N GLY A 166 17.20 11.97 -7.34
CA GLY A 166 18.58 12.09 -7.78
C GLY A 166 19.02 10.94 -8.71
N PRO A 167 20.21 11.07 -9.33
CA PRO A 167 20.75 10.04 -10.23
C PRO A 167 21.03 8.71 -9.53
N GLU A 168 21.25 8.71 -8.22
CA GLU A 168 21.46 7.52 -7.40
C GLU A 168 20.22 6.58 -7.40
N VAL A 169 19.01 7.16 -7.43
CA VAL A 169 17.78 6.36 -7.52
C VAL A 169 17.69 5.65 -8.86
N ARG A 170 17.98 6.36 -9.96
CA ARG A 170 18.03 5.77 -11.30
C ARG A 170 19.06 4.65 -11.39
N ALA A 171 20.25 4.88 -10.86
CA ALA A 171 21.34 3.89 -10.87
C ALA A 171 20.90 2.58 -10.18
N ALA A 172 20.31 2.68 -8.99
CA ALA A 172 19.84 1.50 -8.22
C ALA A 172 18.84 0.61 -9.00
N PHE A 173 17.99 1.22 -9.83
CA PHE A 173 17.04 0.44 -10.63
C PHE A 173 17.66 -0.10 -11.92
N VAL A 174 18.44 0.72 -12.64
CA VAL A 174 19.00 0.34 -13.94
C VAL A 174 20.03 -0.77 -13.83
N GLU A 175 20.76 -0.84 -12.72
CA GLU A 175 21.71 -1.91 -12.43
C GLU A 175 21.02 -3.28 -12.34
N ARG A 176 19.83 -3.33 -11.75
CA ARG A 176 19.13 -4.58 -11.43
C ARG A 176 18.02 -4.92 -12.43
N LEU A 177 17.32 -3.93 -12.97
CA LEU A 177 16.08 -4.13 -13.69
C LEU A 177 16.19 -3.65 -15.14
N ARG A 178 16.28 -4.61 -16.06
CA ARG A 178 16.36 -4.30 -17.50
C ARG A 178 15.15 -3.49 -17.95
N GLY A 179 15.41 -2.37 -18.64
CA GLY A 179 14.34 -1.49 -19.12
C GLY A 179 13.94 -0.37 -18.16
N ALA A 180 14.41 -0.40 -16.89
CA ALA A 180 14.07 0.60 -15.88
C ALA A 180 14.42 2.04 -16.28
N ALA A 181 15.42 2.24 -17.15
CA ALA A 181 15.81 3.57 -17.63
C ALA A 181 14.63 4.35 -18.24
N ARG A 182 13.63 3.67 -18.81
CA ARG A 182 12.45 4.29 -19.43
C ARG A 182 11.47 4.90 -18.42
N ALA A 183 11.56 4.50 -17.16
CA ALA A 183 10.77 5.04 -16.07
C ALA A 183 11.32 6.36 -15.51
N PHE A 184 12.37 6.91 -16.11
CA PHE A 184 12.99 8.15 -15.66
C PHE A 184 13.01 9.19 -16.80
N ARG A 185 12.53 10.39 -16.50
CA ARG A 185 12.55 11.56 -17.38
C ARG A 185 13.50 12.62 -16.83
N PRO A 186 14.17 13.42 -17.68
CA PRO A 186 14.97 14.56 -17.24
C PRO A 186 14.15 15.54 -16.39
N GLY A 187 14.73 16.04 -15.30
CA GLY A 187 14.26 17.14 -14.47
C GLY A 187 15.17 18.35 -14.58
N THR A 188 15.26 19.17 -13.55
CA THR A 188 16.12 20.34 -13.51
C THR A 188 17.51 19.96 -13.02
N GLY A 189 18.57 20.40 -13.73
CA GLY A 189 19.96 20.07 -13.39
C GLY A 189 20.22 18.57 -13.55
N ASP A 190 20.70 17.94 -12.49
CA ASP A 190 20.98 16.49 -12.44
C ASP A 190 19.77 15.66 -11.93
N ARG A 191 18.65 16.32 -11.63
CA ARG A 191 17.44 15.66 -11.15
C ARG A 191 16.69 14.95 -12.26
N LEU A 192 15.91 13.95 -11.86
CA LEU A 192 15.08 13.13 -12.73
C LEU A 192 13.68 13.04 -12.13
N TYR A 193 12.68 12.87 -12.98
CA TYR A 193 11.34 12.45 -12.56
C TYR A 193 11.21 10.95 -12.78
N ALA A 194 10.87 10.22 -11.71
CA ALA A 194 10.71 8.76 -11.73
C ALA A 194 9.24 8.36 -11.76
N ASP A 195 8.93 7.30 -12.50
CA ASP A 195 7.62 6.64 -12.48
C ASP A 195 7.71 5.37 -11.61
N ILE A 196 7.27 5.47 -10.34
CA ILE A 196 7.30 4.36 -9.40
C ILE A 196 6.34 3.23 -9.84
N TYR A 197 5.24 3.57 -10.53
CA TYR A 197 4.30 2.60 -11.05
C TYR A 197 4.90 1.78 -12.20
N ALA A 198 5.60 2.43 -13.11
CA ALA A 198 6.31 1.75 -14.20
C ALA A 198 7.41 0.85 -13.67
N LEU A 199 8.17 1.30 -12.65
CA LEU A 199 9.21 0.48 -11.99
C LEU A 199 8.62 -0.75 -11.31
N ALA A 200 7.51 -0.59 -10.59
CA ALA A 200 6.82 -1.71 -9.94
C ALA A 200 6.27 -2.72 -10.96
N ARG A 201 5.70 -2.25 -12.08
CA ARG A 201 5.22 -3.14 -13.16
C ARG A 201 6.36 -3.94 -13.79
N LEU A 202 7.51 -3.32 -14.03
CA LEU A 202 8.70 -4.02 -14.53
C LEU A 202 9.20 -5.08 -13.54
N GLU A 203 9.22 -4.78 -12.24
CA GLU A 203 9.62 -5.77 -11.23
C GLU A 203 8.65 -6.94 -11.16
N LEU A 204 7.33 -6.67 -11.18
CA LEU A 204 6.30 -7.70 -11.19
C LEU A 204 6.34 -8.56 -12.44
N GLU A 205 6.62 -7.97 -13.62
CA GLU A 205 6.82 -8.68 -14.88
C GLU A 205 8.00 -9.66 -14.78
N VAL A 206 9.15 -9.20 -14.25
CA VAL A 206 10.32 -10.06 -14.02
C VAL A 206 10.03 -11.16 -13.00
N ALA A 207 9.22 -10.87 -11.98
CA ALA A 207 8.76 -11.87 -11.01
C ALA A 207 7.70 -12.83 -11.56
N GLY A 208 7.24 -12.64 -12.81
CA GLY A 208 6.26 -13.51 -13.49
C GLY A 208 4.79 -13.15 -13.23
N VAL A 209 4.50 -12.02 -12.58
CA VAL A 209 3.13 -11.54 -12.34
C VAL A 209 2.70 -10.64 -13.50
N GLN A 210 1.75 -11.11 -14.30
CA GLN A 210 1.26 -10.41 -15.49
C GLN A 210 -0.03 -9.60 -15.25
N ALA A 211 -0.84 -10.01 -14.28
CA ALA A 211 -2.12 -9.38 -13.96
C ALA A 211 -1.92 -8.23 -12.94
N VAL A 212 -1.63 -7.02 -13.45
CA VAL A 212 -1.32 -5.83 -12.63
C VAL A 212 -2.32 -4.71 -12.92
N TYR A 213 -3.04 -4.29 -11.89
CA TYR A 213 -4.13 -3.30 -11.91
C TYR A 213 -3.75 -2.04 -11.13
N GLY A 214 -4.59 -1.00 -11.18
CA GLY A 214 -4.37 0.25 -10.46
C GLY A 214 -3.22 1.10 -11.02
N GLY A 215 -2.69 2.04 -10.21
CA GLY A 215 -1.54 2.87 -10.59
C GLY A 215 -1.88 4.21 -11.26
N GLY A 216 -3.09 4.73 -11.04
CA GLY A 216 -3.54 6.03 -11.59
C GLY A 216 -3.69 7.16 -10.56
N LEU A 217 -3.44 6.90 -9.27
CA LEU A 217 -3.66 7.87 -8.20
C LEU A 217 -2.34 8.55 -7.78
N CYS A 218 -2.36 9.88 -7.61
CA CYS A 218 -1.18 10.64 -7.17
C CYS A 218 -1.42 11.30 -5.81
N THR A 219 -0.63 10.91 -4.80
CA THR A 219 -0.74 11.45 -3.44
C THR A 219 -0.41 12.93 -3.34
N VAL A 220 0.44 13.45 -4.23
CA VAL A 220 0.83 14.86 -4.25
C VAL A 220 -0.27 15.73 -4.87
N SER A 221 -0.81 15.33 -6.04
CA SER A 221 -1.80 16.13 -6.76
C SER A 221 -3.21 16.02 -6.19
N GLN A 222 -3.61 14.83 -5.71
CA GLN A 222 -4.93 14.59 -5.11
C GLN A 222 -4.92 14.88 -3.59
N ARG A 223 -4.58 16.12 -3.28
CA ARG A 223 -4.34 16.62 -1.93
C ARG A 223 -5.54 16.48 -0.98
N GLU A 224 -6.75 16.46 -1.52
CA GLU A 224 -7.97 16.35 -0.72
C GLU A 224 -8.16 14.92 -0.15
N LEU A 225 -7.58 13.92 -0.81
CA LEU A 225 -7.73 12.51 -0.44
C LEU A 225 -6.54 11.95 0.33
N PHE A 226 -5.32 12.42 0.03
CA PHE A 226 -4.12 11.73 0.47
C PHE A 226 -3.17 12.59 1.30
N HIS A 227 -2.53 11.97 2.28
CA HIS A 227 -1.29 12.45 2.86
C HIS A 227 -0.16 12.34 1.85
N SER A 228 0.74 13.31 1.86
CA SER A 228 1.96 13.29 1.07
C SER A 228 3.12 13.86 1.86
N TYR A 229 4.13 13.04 2.10
CA TYR A 229 5.35 13.49 2.77
C TYR A 229 6.15 14.46 1.89
N ARG A 230 6.17 14.24 0.57
CA ARG A 230 6.84 15.10 -0.41
C ARG A 230 6.24 16.51 -0.41
N ARG A 231 4.93 16.63 -0.32
CA ARG A 231 4.22 17.91 -0.33
C ARG A 231 4.25 18.61 1.02
N ASP A 232 3.98 17.86 2.11
CA ASP A 232 3.61 18.42 3.41
C ASP A 232 4.71 18.24 4.45
N GLY A 233 5.75 17.41 4.20
CA GLY A 233 6.75 17.03 5.20
C GLY A 233 6.11 16.18 6.31
N ARG A 234 5.89 16.78 7.48
CA ARG A 234 5.24 16.10 8.59
C ARG A 234 3.74 15.91 8.32
N CYS A 235 3.29 14.66 8.21
CA CYS A 235 1.89 14.31 7.90
C CYS A 235 1.54 12.91 8.41
N GLY A 236 0.25 12.58 8.38
CA GLY A 236 -0.24 11.23 8.66
C GLY A 236 0.11 10.22 7.57
N ARG A 237 -0.51 9.03 7.66
CA ARG A 237 -0.36 7.94 6.68
C ARG A 237 -1.74 7.45 6.23
N MET A 238 -1.83 6.94 5.00
CA MET A 238 -2.90 6.05 4.57
C MET A 238 -2.52 4.62 4.94
N ALA A 239 -3.52 3.77 5.20
CA ALA A 239 -3.35 2.33 5.32
C ALA A 239 -3.96 1.63 4.12
N SER A 240 -3.21 0.72 3.49
CA SER A 240 -3.68 -0.20 2.45
C SER A 240 -3.77 -1.59 3.05
N LEU A 241 -4.96 -2.20 2.98
CA LEU A 241 -5.29 -3.42 3.70
C LEU A 241 -5.89 -4.47 2.76
N ILE A 242 -5.60 -5.75 3.04
CA ILE A 242 -6.17 -6.88 2.31
C ILE A 242 -6.31 -8.09 3.22
N TRP A 243 -7.38 -8.88 3.02
CA TRP A 243 -7.63 -10.12 3.74
C TRP A 243 -8.50 -11.08 2.94
N ILE A 244 -8.50 -12.35 3.34
CA ILE A 244 -9.44 -13.36 2.89
C ILE A 244 -10.63 -13.33 3.85
N ALA A 245 -11.84 -13.06 3.33
CA ALA A 245 -13.05 -13.09 4.14
C ALA A 245 -13.48 -14.53 4.42
N ASP A 246 -13.93 -14.80 5.64
CA ASP A 246 -14.71 -16.00 5.90
C ASP A 246 -16.10 -15.83 5.26
N ARG A 247 -16.69 -16.93 4.73
CA ARG A 247 -17.95 -16.92 3.97
C ARG A 247 -19.16 -16.30 4.71
N ALA A 248 -18.99 -16.02 6.00
CA ALA A 248 -20.06 -15.52 6.88
C ALA A 248 -20.06 -14.00 7.12
N THR A 249 -19.08 -13.22 6.65
CA THR A 249 -18.97 -11.80 7.00
C THR A 249 -19.06 -10.92 5.75
N PRO A 250 -20.20 -10.27 5.48
CA PRO A 250 -20.26 -9.26 4.41
C PRO A 250 -19.43 -8.02 4.80
N PHE A 251 -18.60 -7.55 3.89
CA PHE A 251 -17.91 -6.28 4.03
C PHE A 251 -18.90 -5.13 3.76
N ALA A 252 -19.23 -4.39 4.81
CA ALA A 252 -20.18 -3.27 4.74
C ALA A 252 -19.43 -1.94 4.52
N ALA A 253 -18.60 -1.83 3.48
CA ALA A 253 -18.09 -0.54 3.03
C ALA A 253 -18.90 -0.06 1.83
N GLU A 254 -19.56 1.08 1.96
CA GLU A 254 -20.05 1.79 0.79
C GLU A 254 -18.84 2.41 0.08
N PRO A 255 -18.63 2.19 -1.23
CA PRO A 255 -17.53 2.79 -1.96
C PRO A 255 -17.75 4.31 -1.98
N SER A 256 -16.85 5.05 -1.35
CA SER A 256 -16.93 6.50 -1.29
C SER A 256 -16.19 7.20 -2.44
N TYR A 257 -15.49 6.44 -3.27
CA TYR A 257 -14.79 6.96 -4.45
C TYR A 257 -14.59 5.86 -5.50
N GLN A 258 -15.13 6.07 -6.69
CA GLN A 258 -14.80 5.34 -7.92
C GLN A 258 -13.81 6.22 -8.68
N GLY A 259 -12.55 5.81 -8.73
CA GLY A 259 -11.47 6.49 -9.47
C GLY A 259 -11.56 6.26 -10.97
#